data_78cdc1bc94afa710b5c5e5b03bb830d2
#
_entry.id   78cdc1bc94afa710b5c5e5b03bb830d2
#
_cell.length_a   1.000
_cell.length_b   1.000
_cell.length_c   1.000
_cell.angle_alpha   90.00
_cell.angle_beta   90.00
_cell.angle_gamma   90.00
#
_symmetry.space_group_name_H-M   'P 1'
#
loop_
_entity.id
_entity.type
_entity.pdbx_description
1 polymer ?
#
loop_
_entity_poly.entity_id
_entity_poly.type
_entity_poly.pdbx_seq_one_letter_code
_entity_poly.pdbx_strand_id
1 'polypeptide(L)'
;LAVILLGEVIRFHRTTALIIGFIGIFIIIRPGYIPLETGTILMLIASLSFSFVLIFVKKLSSVDSSLTIIFYHLLISTPVFFILSIFYWQNININQLFIFIFIGGAGLLSHWCLTQAFRLSDTTFVMPLQFTKLIWASLFGFFVFSEIPDLWTWIGGLIIFFSVVYITYRETFKKRGTNKPVQADRAIIN
;
A
#
# COMPACT_ATOMS: atom_id res chain seq x y z
N LEU A 1 -10.60 -3.84 -8.38
CA LEU A 1 -10.42 -5.13 -7.70
C LEU A 1 -11.26 -5.21 -6.41
N ALA A 2 -11.13 -4.27 -5.46
CA ALA A 2 -11.89 -4.28 -4.20
C ALA A 2 -13.41 -4.34 -4.41
N VAL A 3 -13.95 -3.65 -5.41
CA VAL A 3 -15.37 -3.67 -5.77
C VAL A 3 -15.84 -5.04 -6.21
N ILE A 4 -15.04 -5.71 -7.06
CA ILE A 4 -15.41 -7.02 -7.63
C ILE A 4 -15.27 -8.11 -6.56
N LEU A 5 -14.25 -8.04 -5.71
CA LEU A 5 -13.89 -9.09 -4.76
C LEU A 5 -14.49 -8.90 -3.35
N LEU A 6 -14.77 -7.66 -2.95
CA LEU A 6 -15.30 -7.34 -1.63
C LEU A 6 -16.75 -6.83 -1.69
N GLY A 7 -17.36 -6.69 -2.87
CA GLY A 7 -18.72 -6.17 -3.03
C GLY A 7 -18.89 -4.71 -2.59
N GLU A 8 -17.78 -3.96 -2.51
CA GLU A 8 -17.82 -2.55 -2.10
C GLU A 8 -18.44 -1.69 -3.20
N VAL A 9 -19.39 -0.83 -2.83
CA VAL A 9 -20.02 0.11 -3.78
C VAL A 9 -19.04 1.24 -4.08
N ILE A 10 -18.68 1.39 -5.37
CA ILE A 10 -17.88 2.54 -5.80
C ILE A 10 -18.74 3.79 -5.70
N ARG A 11 -18.35 4.71 -4.83
CA ARG A 11 -18.96 6.04 -4.79
C ARG A 11 -18.26 6.96 -5.78
N PHE A 12 -19.02 7.84 -6.42
CA PHE A 12 -18.52 8.79 -7.43
C PHE A 12 -17.18 9.47 -7.03
N HIS A 13 -17.06 9.87 -5.76
CA HIS A 13 -15.84 10.53 -5.26
C HIS A 13 -14.60 9.63 -5.21
N ARG A 14 -14.78 8.32 -5.01
CA ARG A 14 -13.66 7.34 -5.09
C ARG A 14 -13.19 7.18 -6.52
N THR A 15 -14.12 7.15 -7.47
CA THR A 15 -13.79 7.05 -8.89
C THR A 15 -13.05 8.30 -9.38
N THR A 16 -13.52 9.50 -9.03
CA THR A 16 -12.83 10.74 -9.42
C THR A 16 -11.41 10.82 -8.87
N ALA A 17 -11.23 10.47 -7.61
CA ALA A 17 -9.88 10.49 -7.03
C ALA A 17 -8.98 9.40 -7.61
N LEU A 18 -9.50 8.21 -7.94
CA LEU A 18 -8.75 7.19 -8.67
C LEU A 18 -8.29 7.70 -10.04
N ILE A 19 -9.18 8.34 -10.79
CA ILE A 19 -8.86 8.92 -12.10
C ILE A 19 -7.76 9.99 -11.95
N ILE A 20 -7.88 10.88 -10.97
CA ILE A 20 -6.86 11.92 -10.71
C ILE A 20 -5.53 11.27 -10.31
N GLY A 21 -5.54 10.23 -9.47
CA GLY A 21 -4.34 9.47 -9.13
C GLY A 21 -3.70 8.81 -10.35
N PHE A 22 -4.48 8.21 -11.24
CA PHE A 22 -3.98 7.66 -12.50
C PHE A 22 -3.37 8.74 -13.41
N ILE A 23 -3.98 9.92 -13.51
CA ILE A 23 -3.39 11.04 -14.25
C ILE A 23 -2.02 11.41 -13.66
N GLY A 24 -1.88 11.44 -12.33
CA GLY A 24 -0.60 11.66 -11.68
C GLY A 24 0.45 10.62 -12.07
N ILE A 25 0.08 9.34 -12.13
CA ILE A 25 0.97 8.26 -12.59
C ILE A 25 1.38 8.47 -14.05
N PHE A 26 0.45 8.81 -14.94
CA PHE A 26 0.77 9.10 -16.36
C PHE A 26 1.72 10.29 -16.53
N ILE A 27 1.59 11.32 -15.68
CA ILE A 27 2.51 12.46 -15.67
C ILE A 27 3.92 12.04 -15.26
N ILE A 28 4.07 11.10 -14.31
CA ILE A 28 5.38 10.58 -13.89
C ILE A 28 5.98 9.70 -14.98
N ILE A 29 5.22 8.75 -15.51
CA ILE A 29 5.71 7.75 -16.47
C ILE A 29 5.98 8.37 -17.85
N ARG A 30 5.21 9.40 -18.24
CA ARG A 30 5.31 10.08 -19.54
C ARG A 30 5.42 9.11 -20.71
N PRO A 31 4.44 8.23 -20.93
CA PRO A 31 4.51 7.26 -22.01
C PRO A 31 4.64 7.97 -23.37
N GLY A 32 5.62 7.55 -24.16
CA GLY A 32 5.96 8.15 -25.44
C GLY A 32 7.10 9.18 -25.44
N TYR A 33 7.46 9.75 -24.28
CA TYR A 33 8.64 10.62 -24.14
C TYR A 33 9.84 9.88 -23.53
N ILE A 34 9.56 8.97 -22.61
CA ILE A 34 10.58 8.12 -22.00
C ILE A 34 10.32 6.69 -22.46
N PRO A 35 11.34 5.98 -22.99
CA PRO A 35 11.15 4.57 -23.35
C PRO A 35 10.69 3.80 -22.10
N LEU A 36 9.62 3.04 -22.25
CA LEU A 36 9.15 2.14 -21.19
C LEU A 36 10.18 1.03 -21.03
N GLU A 37 11.04 1.17 -20.05
CA GLU A 37 11.98 0.11 -19.67
C GLU A 37 11.22 -1.12 -19.17
N THR A 38 11.81 -2.28 -19.39
CA THR A 38 11.27 -3.55 -18.90
C THR A 38 10.97 -3.51 -17.40
N GLY A 39 11.79 -2.78 -16.63
CA GLY A 39 11.58 -2.55 -15.21
C GLY A 39 10.25 -1.86 -14.89
N THR A 40 9.85 -0.86 -15.67
CA THR A 40 8.56 -0.15 -15.48
C THR A 40 7.37 -1.09 -15.69
N ILE A 41 7.42 -1.94 -16.71
CA ILE A 41 6.36 -2.92 -16.99
C ILE A 41 6.28 -3.95 -15.86
N LEU A 42 7.42 -4.46 -15.41
CA LEU A 42 7.48 -5.41 -14.29
C LEU A 42 6.93 -4.80 -13.00
N MET A 43 7.22 -3.52 -12.72
CA MET A 43 6.67 -2.81 -11.56
C MET A 43 5.16 -2.63 -11.64
N LEU A 44 4.59 -2.39 -12.82
CA LEU A 44 3.14 -2.33 -12.99
C LEU A 44 2.49 -3.70 -12.72
N ILE A 45 3.06 -4.78 -13.23
CA ILE A 45 2.59 -6.14 -12.94
C ILE A 45 2.70 -6.47 -11.45
N ALA A 46 3.84 -6.12 -10.82
CA ALA A 46 4.05 -6.32 -9.39
C ALA A 46 3.04 -5.53 -8.55
N SER A 47 2.72 -4.29 -8.92
CA SER A 47 1.74 -3.46 -8.20
C SER A 47 0.31 -4.03 -8.30
N LEU A 48 -0.07 -4.59 -9.45
CA LEU A 48 -1.34 -5.30 -9.60
C LEU A 48 -1.38 -6.54 -8.70
N SER A 49 -0.32 -7.35 -8.72
CA SER A 49 -0.21 -8.55 -7.87
C SER A 49 -0.26 -8.18 -6.38
N PHE A 50 0.44 -7.12 -5.98
CA PHE A 50 0.40 -6.63 -4.61
C PHE A 50 -0.99 -6.14 -4.19
N SER A 51 -1.78 -5.58 -5.11
CA SER A 51 -3.17 -5.20 -4.84
C SER A 51 -4.05 -6.40 -4.47
N PHE A 52 -3.84 -7.55 -5.10
CA PHE A 52 -4.52 -8.80 -4.70
C PHE A 52 -4.10 -9.23 -3.28
N VAL A 53 -2.80 -9.19 -2.99
CA VAL A 53 -2.28 -9.53 -1.65
C VAL A 53 -2.96 -8.67 -0.57
N LEU A 54 -3.05 -7.35 -0.77
CA LEU A 54 -3.70 -6.46 0.19
C LEU A 54 -5.18 -6.79 0.42
N ILE A 55 -5.91 -7.19 -0.62
CA ILE A 55 -7.31 -7.61 -0.50
C ILE A 55 -7.42 -8.90 0.32
N PHE A 56 -6.56 -9.89 0.04
CA PHE A 56 -6.53 -11.13 0.81
C PHE A 56 -6.13 -10.89 2.26
N VAL A 57 -5.09 -10.11 2.52
CA VAL A 57 -4.67 -9.74 3.88
C VAL A 57 -5.82 -9.06 4.64
N LYS A 58 -6.53 -8.12 4.00
CA LYS A 58 -7.71 -7.48 4.61
C LYS A 58 -8.80 -8.48 4.94
N LYS A 59 -9.11 -9.40 4.03
CA LYS A 59 -10.14 -10.43 4.23
C LYS A 59 -9.74 -11.42 5.33
N LEU A 60 -8.50 -11.89 5.34
CA LEU A 60 -7.99 -12.78 6.36
C LEU A 60 -7.88 -12.10 7.74
N SER A 61 -7.51 -10.81 7.77
CA SER A 61 -7.34 -10.08 9.03
C SER A 61 -8.61 -9.95 9.88
N SER A 62 -9.78 -10.24 9.30
CA SER A 62 -11.05 -10.31 10.05
C SER A 62 -11.27 -11.66 10.76
N VAL A 63 -10.57 -12.71 10.35
CA VAL A 63 -10.75 -14.08 10.86
C VAL A 63 -9.52 -14.55 11.63
N ASP A 64 -8.32 -14.32 11.05
CA ASP A 64 -7.06 -14.83 11.55
C ASP A 64 -6.26 -13.80 12.33
N SER A 65 -5.32 -14.27 13.16
CA SER A 65 -4.36 -13.39 13.83
C SER A 65 -3.33 -12.85 12.83
N SER A 66 -2.78 -11.65 13.09
CA SER A 66 -1.74 -11.07 12.23
C SER A 66 -0.50 -11.96 12.13
N LEU A 67 -0.14 -12.65 13.22
CA LEU A 67 0.99 -13.58 13.22
C LEU A 67 0.72 -14.80 12.36
N THR A 68 -0.50 -15.34 12.38
CA THR A 68 -0.92 -16.47 11.55
C THR A 68 -0.80 -16.12 10.07
N ILE A 69 -1.30 -14.95 9.66
CA ILE A 69 -1.26 -14.49 8.28
C ILE A 69 0.19 -14.36 7.80
N ILE A 70 1.06 -13.75 8.61
CA ILE A 70 2.48 -13.59 8.29
C ILE A 70 3.20 -14.93 8.23
N PHE A 71 2.92 -15.81 9.18
CA PHE A 71 3.53 -17.14 9.21
C PHE A 71 3.26 -17.93 7.92
N TYR A 72 2.01 -18.02 7.50
CA TYR A 72 1.66 -18.71 6.24
C TYR A 72 2.22 -17.99 5.01
N HIS A 73 2.22 -16.66 5.01
CA HIS A 73 2.87 -15.90 3.92
C HIS A 73 4.35 -16.26 3.79
N LEU A 74 5.09 -16.29 4.89
CA LEU A 74 6.50 -16.67 4.89
C LEU A 74 6.71 -18.15 4.57
N LEU A 75 5.87 -19.02 5.10
CA LEU A 75 5.97 -20.47 4.86
C LEU A 75 5.87 -20.79 3.35
N ILE A 76 5.04 -20.06 2.62
CA ILE A 76 4.86 -20.24 1.17
C ILE A 76 5.93 -19.49 0.37
N SER A 77 6.23 -18.23 0.74
CA SER A 77 7.13 -17.39 -0.03
C SER A 77 8.60 -17.79 0.11
N THR A 78 9.04 -18.20 1.31
CA THR A 78 10.44 -18.55 1.58
C THR A 78 10.97 -19.68 0.69
N PRO A 79 10.31 -20.83 0.53
CA PRO A 79 10.77 -21.88 -0.37
C PRO A 79 10.84 -21.43 -1.83
N VAL A 80 9.87 -20.65 -2.29
CA VAL A 80 9.85 -20.14 -3.67
C VAL A 80 11.06 -19.23 -3.93
N PHE A 81 11.31 -18.26 -3.06
CA PHE A 81 12.46 -17.37 -3.19
C PHE A 81 13.79 -18.09 -2.95
N PHE A 82 13.83 -19.09 -2.08
CA PHE A 82 15.01 -19.92 -1.87
C PHE A 82 15.38 -20.67 -3.14
N ILE A 83 14.43 -21.33 -3.80
CA ILE A 83 14.68 -22.02 -5.07
C ILE A 83 15.18 -21.05 -6.14
N LEU A 84 14.51 -19.88 -6.27
CA LEU A 84 14.95 -18.86 -7.23
C LEU A 84 16.35 -18.33 -6.93
N SER A 85 16.72 -18.18 -5.66
CA SER A 85 18.03 -17.69 -5.27
C SER A 85 19.18 -18.65 -5.63
N ILE A 86 18.92 -19.95 -5.75
CA ILE A 86 19.94 -20.95 -6.14
C ILE A 86 20.46 -20.66 -7.56
N PHE A 87 19.57 -20.23 -8.47
CA PHE A 87 19.95 -19.93 -9.85
C PHE A 87 20.80 -18.66 -10.01
N TYR A 88 20.72 -17.76 -9.04
CA TYR A 88 21.41 -16.45 -9.05
C TYR A 88 22.31 -16.29 -7.83
N TRP A 89 22.79 -17.42 -7.29
CA TRP A 89 23.59 -17.41 -6.07
C TRP A 89 24.89 -16.63 -6.26
N GLN A 90 25.12 -15.67 -5.37
CA GLN A 90 26.36 -14.92 -5.26
C GLN A 90 26.91 -15.06 -3.84
N ASN A 91 28.23 -15.06 -3.73
CA ASN A 91 28.88 -15.12 -2.42
C ASN A 91 28.58 -13.83 -1.65
N ILE A 92 27.96 -13.99 -0.49
CA ILE A 92 27.56 -12.88 0.38
C ILE A 92 28.66 -12.59 1.38
N ASN A 93 29.09 -11.32 1.44
CA ASN A 93 30.02 -10.86 2.47
C ASN A 93 29.29 -10.72 3.82
N ILE A 94 30.03 -10.84 4.93
CA ILE A 94 29.49 -10.72 6.29
C ILE A 94 28.73 -9.38 6.51
N ASN A 95 29.23 -8.28 5.95
CA ASN A 95 28.59 -6.98 6.05
C ASN A 95 27.23 -6.96 5.31
N GLN A 96 27.15 -7.61 4.15
CA GLN A 96 25.90 -7.75 3.40
C GLN A 96 24.89 -8.62 4.16
N LEU A 97 25.36 -9.67 4.85
CA LEU A 97 24.51 -10.51 5.67
C LEU A 97 23.81 -9.70 6.77
N PHE A 98 24.53 -8.82 7.48
CA PHE A 98 23.92 -7.94 8.49
C PHE A 98 22.86 -7.01 7.88
N ILE A 99 23.14 -6.45 6.70
CA ILE A 99 22.17 -5.61 5.98
C ILE A 99 20.92 -6.41 5.62
N PHE A 100 21.06 -7.63 5.11
CA PHE A 100 19.94 -8.49 4.75
C PHE A 100 19.09 -8.88 5.98
N ILE A 101 19.72 -9.19 7.11
CA ILE A 101 19.02 -9.48 8.36
C ILE A 101 18.23 -8.24 8.82
N PHE A 102 18.85 -7.07 8.74
CA PHE A 102 18.18 -5.81 9.11
C PHE A 102 16.98 -5.52 8.21
N ILE A 103 17.15 -5.62 6.89
CA ILE A 103 16.06 -5.40 5.90
C ILE A 103 14.95 -6.43 6.10
N GLY A 104 15.30 -7.71 6.30
CA GLY A 104 14.32 -8.77 6.54
C GLY A 104 13.54 -8.53 7.83
N GLY A 105 14.20 -8.17 8.92
CA GLY A 105 13.56 -7.85 10.20
C GLY A 105 12.65 -6.62 10.11
N ALA A 106 13.11 -5.56 9.46
CA ALA A 106 12.31 -4.36 9.21
C ALA A 106 11.08 -4.66 8.33
N GLY A 107 11.25 -5.53 7.32
CA GLY A 107 10.17 -6.00 6.45
C GLY A 107 9.10 -6.77 7.24
N LEU A 108 9.51 -7.71 8.10
CA LEU A 108 8.62 -8.46 8.98
C LEU A 108 7.82 -7.54 9.91
N LEU A 109 8.50 -6.61 10.56
CA LEU A 109 7.88 -5.63 11.44
C LEU A 109 6.86 -4.77 10.69
N SER A 110 7.21 -4.31 9.49
CA SER A 110 6.32 -3.54 8.62
C SER A 110 5.06 -4.33 8.24
N HIS A 111 5.20 -5.60 7.86
CA HIS A 111 4.07 -6.48 7.55
C HIS A 111 3.18 -6.71 8.76
N TRP A 112 3.77 -6.93 9.92
CA TRP A 112 3.02 -7.10 11.16
C TRP A 112 2.23 -5.85 11.53
N CYS A 113 2.86 -4.68 11.51
CA CYS A 113 2.20 -3.40 11.78
C CYS A 113 1.05 -3.14 10.80
N LEU A 114 1.27 -3.40 9.50
CA LEU A 114 0.24 -3.21 8.48
C LEU A 114 -0.97 -4.13 8.70
N THR A 115 -0.72 -5.42 8.97
CA THR A 115 -1.78 -6.39 9.23
C THR A 115 -2.56 -6.05 10.50
N GLN A 116 -1.88 -5.61 11.56
CA GLN A 116 -2.53 -5.10 12.77
C GLN A 116 -3.36 -3.84 12.49
N ALA A 117 -2.85 -2.91 11.69
CA ALA A 117 -3.61 -1.72 11.30
C ALA A 117 -4.90 -2.09 10.57
N PHE A 118 -4.88 -3.09 9.69
CA PHE A 118 -6.09 -3.58 9.00
C PHE A 118 -7.08 -4.29 9.92
N ARG A 119 -6.62 -4.89 11.03
CA ARG A 119 -7.51 -5.47 12.04
C ARG A 119 -8.19 -4.40 12.88
N LEU A 120 -7.45 -3.39 13.29
CA LEU A 120 -7.90 -2.37 14.23
C LEU A 120 -8.65 -1.21 13.57
N SER A 121 -8.46 -1.02 12.26
CA SER A 121 -9.01 0.12 11.54
C SER A 121 -9.55 -0.26 10.17
N ASP A 122 -10.42 0.60 9.66
CA ASP A 122 -10.91 0.47 8.30
C ASP A 122 -9.78 0.68 7.28
N THR A 123 -9.84 -0.07 6.19
CA THR A 123 -8.90 0.05 5.05
C THR A 123 -8.79 1.48 4.55
N THR A 124 -9.89 2.21 4.52
CA THR A 124 -9.98 3.60 4.09
C THR A 124 -9.12 4.56 4.93
N PHE A 125 -8.88 4.24 6.21
CA PHE A 125 -8.01 5.03 7.08
C PHE A 125 -6.54 4.61 6.94
N VAL A 126 -6.27 3.32 6.81
CA VAL A 126 -4.90 2.77 6.74
C VAL A 126 -4.23 3.05 5.40
N MET A 127 -4.97 2.96 4.28
CA MET A 127 -4.41 3.11 2.93
C MET A 127 -3.75 4.47 2.67
N PRO A 128 -4.35 5.60 3.07
CA PRO A 128 -3.70 6.90 2.89
C PRO A 128 -2.38 7.06 3.65
N LEU A 129 -2.26 6.44 4.83
CA LEU A 129 -1.01 6.49 5.59
C LEU A 129 0.15 5.79 4.85
N GLN A 130 -0.15 4.86 3.95
CA GLN A 130 0.88 4.23 3.12
C GLN A 130 1.57 5.19 2.14
N PHE A 131 0.96 6.34 1.84
CA PHE A 131 1.59 7.36 1.00
C PHE A 131 2.75 8.08 1.69
N THR A 132 2.85 8.01 3.02
CA THR A 132 4.06 8.47 3.72
C THR A 132 5.31 7.74 3.22
N LYS A 133 5.18 6.53 2.69
CA LYS A 133 6.29 5.79 2.05
C LYS A 133 6.93 6.56 0.90
N LEU A 134 6.14 7.34 0.15
CA LEU A 134 6.66 8.16 -0.95
C LEU A 134 7.63 9.22 -0.45
N ILE A 135 7.31 9.86 0.68
CA ILE A 135 8.17 10.86 1.31
C ILE A 135 9.51 10.21 1.72
N TRP A 136 9.43 9.08 2.42
CA TRP A 136 10.62 8.34 2.85
C TRP A 136 11.42 7.80 1.66
N ALA A 137 10.75 7.24 0.64
CA ALA A 137 11.42 6.77 -0.57
C ALA A 137 12.16 7.89 -1.30
N SER A 138 11.54 9.07 -1.44
CA SER A 138 12.19 10.24 -2.05
C SER A 138 13.39 10.73 -1.24
N LEU A 139 13.27 10.76 0.10
CA LEU A 139 14.39 11.14 0.97
C LEU A 139 15.55 10.15 0.85
N PHE A 140 15.27 8.86 0.90
CA PHE A 140 16.31 7.83 0.74
C PHE A 140 16.92 7.84 -0.67
N GLY A 141 16.11 8.02 -1.72
CA GLY A 141 16.57 8.17 -3.11
C GLY A 141 17.56 9.33 -3.22
N PHE A 142 17.23 10.46 -2.63
CA PHE A 142 18.10 11.63 -2.64
C PHE A 142 19.39 11.44 -1.82
N PHE A 143 19.28 11.00 -0.55
CA PHE A 143 20.44 10.93 0.35
C PHE A 143 21.37 9.75 0.09
N VAL A 144 20.84 8.59 -0.33
CA VAL A 144 21.62 7.36 -0.49
C VAL A 144 22.07 7.16 -1.94
N PHE A 145 21.19 7.46 -2.90
CA PHE A 145 21.45 7.23 -4.32
C PHE A 145 21.78 8.50 -5.11
N SER A 146 21.71 9.68 -4.45
CA SER A 146 21.90 10.98 -5.10
C SER A 146 20.96 11.20 -6.29
N GLU A 147 19.79 10.55 -6.27
CA GLU A 147 18.76 10.68 -7.28
C GLU A 147 17.96 11.97 -7.03
N ILE A 148 17.99 12.89 -7.97
CA ILE A 148 17.14 14.09 -7.91
C ILE A 148 15.89 13.81 -8.74
N PRO A 149 14.69 13.71 -8.09
CA PRO A 149 13.44 13.55 -8.85
C PRO A 149 13.25 14.74 -9.79
N ASP A 150 12.89 14.47 -11.04
CA ASP A 150 12.61 15.52 -12.00
C ASP A 150 11.32 16.28 -11.63
N LEU A 151 11.10 17.43 -12.26
CA LEU A 151 9.94 18.29 -12.01
C LEU A 151 8.60 17.54 -12.18
N TRP A 152 8.54 16.65 -13.17
CA TRP A 152 7.32 15.89 -13.49
C TRP A 152 7.01 14.83 -12.42
N THR A 153 8.04 14.25 -11.82
CA THR A 153 7.90 13.37 -10.67
C THR A 153 7.31 14.10 -9.46
N TRP A 154 7.75 15.35 -9.20
CA TRP A 154 7.17 16.19 -8.16
C TRP A 154 5.72 16.55 -8.45
N ILE A 155 5.39 16.99 -9.68
CA ILE A 155 4.02 17.34 -10.06
C ILE A 155 3.09 16.13 -9.94
N GLY A 156 3.47 15.01 -10.54
CA GLY A 156 2.65 13.80 -10.49
C GLY A 156 2.50 13.25 -9.05
N GLY A 157 3.56 13.29 -8.25
CA GLY A 157 3.55 12.90 -6.85
C GLY A 157 2.60 13.77 -6.00
N LEU A 158 2.60 15.08 -6.19
CA LEU A 158 1.68 16.00 -5.53
C LEU A 158 0.22 15.74 -5.93
N ILE A 159 -0.05 15.48 -7.21
CA ILE A 159 -1.40 15.13 -7.69
C ILE A 159 -1.90 13.86 -7.01
N ILE A 160 -1.06 12.82 -6.95
CA ILE A 160 -1.39 11.56 -6.27
C ILE A 160 -1.65 11.83 -4.78
N PHE A 161 -0.76 12.56 -4.11
CA PHE A 161 -0.87 12.87 -2.69
C PHE A 161 -2.19 13.59 -2.37
N PHE A 162 -2.50 14.68 -3.10
CA PHE A 162 -3.75 15.42 -2.88
C PHE A 162 -5.00 14.61 -3.20
N SER A 163 -4.95 13.75 -4.22
CA SER A 163 -6.03 12.83 -4.56
C SER A 163 -6.37 11.93 -3.37
N VAL A 164 -5.36 11.38 -2.72
CA VAL A 164 -5.53 10.47 -1.59
C VAL A 164 -5.95 11.18 -0.33
N VAL A 165 -5.35 12.34 -0.02
CA VAL A 165 -5.77 13.19 1.10
C VAL A 165 -7.25 13.57 0.95
N TYR A 166 -7.69 13.92 -0.26
CA TYR A 166 -9.08 14.25 -0.55
C TYR A 166 -10.04 13.09 -0.25
N ILE A 167 -9.73 11.87 -0.71
CA ILE A 167 -10.54 10.69 -0.38
C ILE A 167 -10.63 10.49 1.13
N THR A 168 -9.47 10.50 1.80
CA THR A 168 -9.36 10.23 3.23
C THR A 168 -10.16 11.24 4.05
N TYR A 169 -9.97 12.51 3.76
CA TYR A 169 -10.70 13.60 4.42
C TYR A 169 -12.22 13.38 4.30
N ARG A 170 -12.69 13.16 3.10
CA ARG A 170 -14.12 13.03 2.83
C ARG A 170 -14.76 11.78 3.44
N GLU A 171 -14.05 10.65 3.47
CA GLU A 171 -14.57 9.44 4.10
C GLU A 171 -14.58 9.53 5.62
N THR A 172 -13.61 10.18 6.23
CA THR A 172 -13.54 10.39 7.68
C THR A 172 -14.72 11.27 8.17
N PHE A 173 -15.02 12.35 7.46
CA PHE A 173 -16.12 13.23 7.84
C PHE A 173 -17.49 12.57 7.68
N LYS A 174 -17.66 11.73 6.68
CA LYS A 174 -18.95 11.05 6.45
C LYS A 174 -19.26 9.98 7.52
N LYS A 175 -18.24 9.29 8.06
CA LYS A 175 -18.43 8.35 9.17
C LYS A 175 -18.84 9.05 10.47
N ARG A 176 -18.35 10.26 10.72
CA ARG A 176 -18.77 11.07 11.88
C ARG A 176 -20.23 11.51 11.82
N GLY A 177 -20.78 11.70 10.63
CA GLY A 177 -22.19 12.07 10.45
C GLY A 177 -23.19 10.91 10.65
N THR A 178 -22.74 9.65 10.53
CA THR A 178 -23.62 8.47 10.66
C THR A 178 -23.63 7.88 12.08
N ASN A 179 -22.67 8.26 12.92
CA ASN A 179 -22.63 7.85 14.34
C ASN A 179 -23.34 8.88 15.24
N LYS A 180 -24.54 9.34 14.89
CA LYS A 180 -25.45 9.92 15.90
C LYS A 180 -25.98 8.76 16.73
N PRO A 181 -25.83 8.80 18.08
CA PRO A 181 -26.33 7.73 18.93
C PRO A 181 -27.85 7.66 18.82
N VAL A 182 -28.34 6.53 18.30
CA VAL A 182 -29.75 6.13 18.41
C VAL A 182 -30.01 5.68 19.86
N GLN A 183 -29.83 6.57 20.82
CA GLN A 183 -30.07 6.27 22.25
C GLN A 183 -30.79 7.39 22.99
N ALA A 184 -31.65 8.16 22.35
CA ALA A 184 -32.48 9.14 23.08
C ALA A 184 -33.98 8.83 23.05
N ASP A 185 -34.43 7.77 22.37
CA ASP A 185 -35.90 7.55 22.18
C ASP A 185 -36.45 6.31 22.89
N ARG A 186 -35.68 5.65 23.77
CA ARG A 186 -36.17 4.54 24.60
C ARG A 186 -36.42 4.90 26.08
N ALA A 187 -36.27 6.15 26.46
CA ALA A 187 -36.45 6.61 27.85
C ALA A 187 -37.78 7.33 28.10
N ILE A 188 -38.72 7.37 27.14
CA ILE A 188 -40.01 8.09 27.29
C ILE A 188 -41.23 7.14 27.24
N ILE A 189 -41.00 5.81 27.23
CA ILE A 189 -42.12 4.86 27.36
C ILE A 189 -41.78 3.91 28.49
N ASN A 190 -41.91 4.38 29.75
CA ASN A 190 -42.28 3.64 30.95
C ASN A 190 -42.76 4.66 32.00
#